data_1810fe5d799facc59e6c24b85ee14e72
#
_entry.id   1810fe5d799facc59e6c24b85ee14e72
#
_cell.length_a   1.000
_cell.length_b   1.000
_cell.length_c   1.000
_cell.angle_alpha   90.00
_cell.angle_beta   90.00
_cell.angle_gamma   90.00
#
_symmetry.space_group_name_H-M   'P 1'
#
loop_
_entity.id
_entity.type
_entity.pdbx_description
1 polymer ?
#
loop_
_entity_poly.entity_id
_entity_poly.type
_entity_poly.pdbx_seq_one_letter_code
_entity_poly.pdbx_strand_id
1 'polypeptide(L)'
;SYQDEFPVECPFCGDLRGKCSFCICKNGELKNVYHCYHCGASGNMLTLYAELSGIYGRNRYKEAYWEIKQALSFSGTDKRQQSTTRNGFASIVPKKKRISFTEEEWDYRDHVYKEMFTFLKLKETHRRNLLLRGLTLNEVRQMEERGFLSTDEENSVAIARKLLKKGFRLDGVPGFFINRDGDWEAAFYRKNNGYLCPVRDGKERIIGFQIRLDVPLKERKYLWFTSSGLEKGTSSGSPAGMFGKIKDGTVYVTEGILKAEIAWMCTGNPYIGVPGVSNHKGLETVLRKLKEQGLKRVYECYDMDKMMELSCKHDEKSACRQ
;
A
#
# COMPACT_ATOMS: atom_id res chain seq x y z
N SER A 1 0.41 28.37 14.29
CA SER A 1 0.95 27.66 15.44
C SER A 1 0.64 26.16 15.35
N TYR A 2 1.67 25.39 15.10
CA TYR A 2 1.64 23.95 14.81
C TYR A 2 1.66 23.07 16.08
N GLN A 3 1.07 23.49 17.17
CA GLN A 3 1.17 22.77 18.45
C GLN A 3 0.20 21.60 18.60
N ASP A 4 -0.69 21.37 17.65
CA ASP A 4 -1.78 20.39 17.78
C ASP A 4 -1.68 19.22 16.80
N GLU A 5 -0.64 19.15 15.97
CA GLU A 5 -0.40 18.08 15.00
C GLU A 5 0.93 17.36 15.30
N PHE A 6 0.87 16.05 15.42
CA PHE A 6 2.01 15.22 15.79
C PHE A 6 2.31 14.21 14.70
N PRO A 7 3.47 14.31 14.02
CA PRO A 7 3.89 13.28 13.07
C PRO A 7 4.26 12.00 13.82
N VAL A 8 3.82 10.86 13.29
CA VAL A 8 4.03 9.55 13.89
C VAL A 8 4.41 8.51 12.83
N GLU A 9 5.00 7.40 13.26
CA GLU A 9 5.09 6.22 12.41
C GLU A 9 3.67 5.73 12.08
N CYS A 10 3.38 5.53 10.79
CA CYS A 10 2.07 5.05 10.40
C CYS A 10 1.86 3.60 10.86
N PRO A 11 0.86 3.31 11.71
CA PRO A 11 0.64 1.96 12.21
C PRO A 11 0.13 0.98 11.14
N PHE A 12 -0.28 1.49 9.98
CA PHE A 12 -0.83 0.69 8.88
C PHE A 12 0.21 0.34 7.81
N CYS A 13 1.07 1.28 7.43
CA CYS A 13 2.07 1.05 6.39
C CYS A 13 3.52 1.16 6.90
N GLY A 14 3.72 1.54 8.16
CA GLY A 14 5.02 1.68 8.78
C GLY A 14 5.86 2.85 8.22
N ASP A 15 5.22 3.87 7.64
CA ASP A 15 5.93 5.05 7.17
C ASP A 15 6.53 5.83 8.34
N LEU A 16 7.85 6.04 8.30
CA LEU A 16 8.63 6.74 9.35
C LEU A 16 8.92 8.21 9.01
N ARG A 17 8.51 8.69 7.84
CA ARG A 17 8.85 10.02 7.32
C ARG A 17 7.93 11.13 7.81
N GLY A 18 7.10 10.83 8.82
CA GLY A 18 6.14 11.80 9.31
C GLY A 18 4.98 12.08 8.34
N LYS A 19 4.70 11.17 7.39
CA LYS A 19 3.55 11.28 6.50
C LYS A 19 2.23 10.86 7.16
N CYS A 20 2.29 10.27 8.35
CA CYS A 20 1.15 10.04 9.21
C CYS A 20 1.17 11.03 10.35
N SER A 21 0.09 11.77 10.53
CA SER A 21 -0.03 12.72 11.63
C SER A 21 -1.33 12.51 12.40
N PHE A 22 -1.27 12.84 13.70
CA PHE A 22 -2.42 12.97 14.58
C PHE A 22 -2.71 14.46 14.81
N CYS A 23 -3.96 14.87 14.63
CA CYS A 23 -4.44 16.19 14.97
C CYS A 23 -5.27 16.14 16.27
N ILE A 24 -4.82 16.85 17.31
CA ILE A 24 -5.48 16.94 18.63
C ILE A 24 -6.02 18.36 18.84
N CYS A 25 -6.33 19.09 17.77
CA CYS A 25 -6.76 20.48 17.84
C CYS A 25 -7.87 20.72 18.86
N LYS A 26 -7.67 21.64 19.80
CA LYS A 26 -8.65 21.94 20.83
C LYS A 26 -9.82 22.76 20.29
N ASN A 27 -9.60 23.58 19.28
CA ASN A 27 -10.55 24.58 18.76
C ASN A 27 -10.83 24.47 17.25
N GLY A 28 -10.48 23.37 16.59
CA GLY A 28 -10.68 23.19 15.14
C GLY A 28 -11.88 22.31 14.79
N GLU A 29 -12.30 22.35 13.53
CA GLU A 29 -13.35 21.47 12.99
C GLU A 29 -12.95 19.99 13.03
N LEU A 30 -11.64 19.70 12.95
CA LEU A 30 -11.10 18.34 12.95
C LEU A 30 -10.41 18.07 14.30
N LYS A 31 -11.09 17.32 15.19
CA LYS A 31 -10.54 16.91 16.47
C LYS A 31 -10.27 15.43 16.54
N ASN A 32 -9.12 15.06 17.12
CA ASN A 32 -8.78 13.67 17.40
C ASN A 32 -8.85 12.78 16.15
N VAL A 33 -8.28 13.27 15.05
CA VAL A 33 -8.22 12.55 13.78
C VAL A 33 -6.78 12.21 13.42
N TYR A 34 -6.61 11.17 12.62
CA TYR A 34 -5.34 10.83 12.02
C TYR A 34 -5.47 10.75 10.49
N HIS A 35 -4.38 11.03 9.81
CA HIS A 35 -4.27 10.85 8.38
C HIS A 35 -2.84 10.45 8.00
N CYS A 36 -2.72 9.42 7.18
CA CYS A 36 -1.45 9.03 6.57
C CYS A 36 -1.45 9.41 5.09
N TYR A 37 -0.67 10.40 4.72
CA TYR A 37 -0.52 10.83 3.31
C TYR A 37 0.22 9.80 2.44
N HIS A 38 0.83 8.78 3.04
CA HIS A 38 1.51 7.72 2.31
C HIS A 38 0.56 6.60 1.88
N CYS A 39 -0.21 6.03 2.80
CA CYS A 39 -1.11 4.91 2.50
C CYS A 39 -2.59 5.29 2.43
N GLY A 40 -2.95 6.55 2.73
CA GLY A 40 -4.32 7.03 2.74
C GLY A 40 -5.15 6.62 3.96
N ALA A 41 -4.57 5.88 4.91
CA ALA A 41 -5.26 5.51 6.14
C ALA A 41 -5.65 6.77 6.92
N SER A 42 -6.91 6.88 7.30
CA SER A 42 -7.44 8.05 8.01
C SER A 42 -8.66 7.70 8.84
N GLY A 43 -8.89 8.47 9.88
CA GLY A 43 -10.04 8.29 10.74
C GLY A 43 -9.93 9.09 12.05
N ASN A 44 -10.85 8.82 12.96
CA ASN A 44 -10.78 9.33 14.32
C ASN A 44 -10.10 8.31 15.27
N MET A 45 -9.94 8.66 16.53
CA MET A 45 -9.29 7.80 17.54
C MET A 45 -10.05 6.48 17.78
N LEU A 46 -11.38 6.47 17.66
CA LEU A 46 -12.16 5.23 17.78
C LEU A 46 -11.90 4.30 16.59
N THR A 47 -11.84 4.85 15.38
CA THR A 47 -11.48 4.10 14.17
C THR A 47 -10.09 3.51 14.32
N LEU A 48 -9.12 4.33 14.75
CA LEU A 48 -7.75 3.89 14.95
C LEU A 48 -7.67 2.74 15.97
N TYR A 49 -8.32 2.93 17.14
CA TYR A 49 -8.32 1.93 18.20
C TYR A 49 -8.96 0.62 17.73
N ALA A 50 -10.14 0.70 17.10
CA ALA A 50 -10.83 -0.48 16.59
C ALA A 50 -9.95 -1.27 15.60
N GLU A 51 -9.31 -0.60 14.67
CA GLU A 51 -8.45 -1.25 13.67
C GLU A 51 -7.18 -1.85 14.27
N LEU A 52 -6.53 -1.15 15.21
CA LEU A 52 -5.33 -1.65 15.87
C LEU A 52 -5.63 -2.81 16.83
N SER A 53 -6.82 -2.81 17.45
CA SER A 53 -7.28 -3.87 18.37
C SER A 53 -7.96 -5.04 17.65
N GLY A 54 -8.18 -4.92 16.33
CA GLY A 54 -8.84 -5.98 15.56
C GLY A 54 -10.36 -6.08 15.82
N ILE A 55 -10.99 -4.98 16.25
CA ILE A 55 -12.42 -4.91 16.49
C ILE A 55 -13.13 -4.56 15.17
N TYR A 56 -13.93 -5.48 14.64
CA TYR A 56 -14.64 -5.35 13.38
C TYR A 56 -16.15 -5.52 13.56
N GLY A 57 -16.95 -5.21 12.52
CA GLY A 57 -18.37 -5.41 12.50
C GLY A 57 -19.21 -4.17 12.80
N ARG A 58 -20.54 -4.36 12.84
CA ARG A 58 -21.53 -3.27 12.95
C ARG A 58 -21.39 -2.43 14.23
N ASN A 59 -20.91 -3.04 15.32
CA ASN A 59 -20.76 -2.42 16.64
C ASN A 59 -19.32 -1.99 16.97
N ARG A 60 -18.38 -2.08 16.03
CA ARG A 60 -16.93 -1.85 16.25
C ARG A 60 -16.60 -0.58 17.04
N TYR A 61 -17.27 0.53 16.76
CA TYR A 61 -17.00 1.78 17.44
C TYR A 61 -17.56 1.82 18.87
N LYS A 62 -18.67 1.10 19.10
CA LYS A 62 -19.24 0.95 20.44
C LYS A 62 -18.34 0.08 21.32
N GLU A 63 -17.82 -1.01 20.78
CA GLU A 63 -16.86 -1.89 21.46
C GLU A 63 -15.55 -1.16 21.75
N ALA A 64 -14.96 -0.51 20.76
CA ALA A 64 -13.76 0.30 20.92
C ALA A 64 -13.94 1.40 21.99
N TYR A 65 -15.10 2.08 22.00
CA TYR A 65 -15.41 3.08 23.02
C TYR A 65 -15.45 2.47 24.43
N TRP A 66 -16.09 1.33 24.60
CA TRP A 66 -16.18 0.67 25.91
C TRP A 66 -14.82 0.17 26.38
N GLU A 67 -13.99 -0.40 25.54
CA GLU A 67 -12.64 -0.84 25.88
C GLU A 67 -11.75 0.34 26.30
N ILE A 68 -11.76 1.43 25.53
CA ILE A 68 -11.04 2.66 25.89
C ILE A 68 -11.55 3.20 27.23
N LYS A 69 -12.88 3.25 27.42
CA LYS A 69 -13.47 3.75 28.66
C LYS A 69 -13.08 2.90 29.87
N GLN A 70 -13.07 1.58 29.74
CA GLN A 70 -12.61 0.68 30.80
C GLN A 70 -11.14 0.91 31.13
N ALA A 71 -10.27 0.99 30.11
CA ALA A 71 -8.85 1.24 30.30
C ALA A 71 -8.57 2.56 31.02
N LEU A 72 -9.33 3.61 30.70
CA LEU A 72 -9.22 4.91 31.37
C LEU A 72 -9.81 4.92 32.78
N SER A 73 -10.82 4.08 33.06
CA SER A 73 -11.43 3.99 34.40
C SER A 73 -10.54 3.26 35.39
N PHE A 74 -9.72 2.31 34.95
CA PHE A 74 -8.73 1.63 35.78
C PHE A 74 -7.54 2.54 36.18
N SER A 75 -7.30 3.64 35.47
CA SER A 75 -6.25 4.62 35.80
C SER A 75 -6.73 5.69 36.80
N GLY A 76 -7.97 5.64 37.29
CA GLY A 76 -8.62 6.68 38.07
C GLY A 76 -8.67 6.48 39.61
N THR A 77 -8.16 5.38 40.14
CA THR A 77 -8.13 5.14 41.60
C THR A 77 -6.69 4.94 42.07
N ASP A 78 -5.93 6.03 42.19
CA ASP A 78 -4.99 6.26 43.26
C ASP A 78 -4.42 7.69 43.16
N LYS A 79 -5.06 8.61 43.89
CA LYS A 79 -4.42 9.86 44.24
C LYS A 79 -3.62 9.59 45.54
N ARG A 80 -2.35 9.28 45.40
CA ARG A 80 -1.22 9.60 46.29
C ARG A 80 -0.06 8.64 46.04
N GLN A 81 0.79 9.02 45.14
CA GLN A 81 2.24 8.99 45.37
C GLN A 81 2.94 9.50 44.08
N GLN A 82 3.55 10.67 44.24
CA GLN A 82 4.52 11.17 43.28
C GLN A 82 5.72 10.22 43.28
N SER A 83 5.94 9.54 42.21
CA SER A 83 7.29 9.10 41.82
C SER A 83 7.35 8.97 40.32
N THR A 84 8.28 9.71 39.78
CA THR A 84 8.77 9.76 38.42
C THR A 84 9.04 8.37 37.88
N THR A 85 8.19 7.89 36.97
CA THR A 85 8.59 6.90 35.97
C THR A 85 7.76 7.06 34.70
N ARG A 86 8.41 7.52 33.66
CA ARG A 86 7.90 7.73 32.28
C ARG A 86 7.55 6.44 31.52
N ASN A 87 7.12 5.37 32.17
CA ASN A 87 6.97 4.04 31.56
C ASN A 87 5.54 3.47 31.55
N GLY A 88 4.50 4.27 31.86
CA GLY A 88 3.13 3.76 32.02
C GLY A 88 2.28 3.70 30.74
N PHE A 89 2.61 4.41 29.68
CA PHE A 89 1.79 4.48 28.46
C PHE A 89 2.21 3.56 27.31
N ALA A 90 3.33 2.87 27.44
CA ALA A 90 3.86 2.01 26.38
C ALA A 90 3.14 0.65 26.24
N SER A 91 2.23 0.29 27.15
CA SER A 91 1.60 -1.04 27.18
C SER A 91 0.18 -1.12 26.64
N ILE A 92 -0.46 0.01 26.31
CA ILE A 92 -1.88 0.04 25.89
C ILE A 92 -2.04 -0.01 24.36
N VAL A 93 -1.01 0.28 23.59
CA VAL A 93 -1.05 0.11 22.15
C VAL A 93 -0.64 -1.33 21.83
N PRO A 94 -1.54 -2.18 21.35
CA PRO A 94 -1.15 -3.51 20.91
C PRO A 94 -0.07 -3.34 19.86
N LYS A 95 1.15 -3.79 20.17
CA LYS A 95 2.21 -3.87 19.16
C LYS A 95 1.67 -4.77 18.06
N LYS A 96 1.21 -4.16 16.95
CA LYS A 96 0.83 -4.92 15.78
C LYS A 96 2.02 -5.81 15.44
N LYS A 97 1.89 -7.13 15.66
CA LYS A 97 2.87 -8.08 15.16
C LYS A 97 3.09 -7.71 13.70
N ARG A 98 4.32 -7.43 13.29
CA ARG A 98 4.63 -7.36 11.85
C ARG A 98 4.08 -8.63 11.27
N ILE A 99 3.04 -8.53 10.46
CA ILE A 99 2.46 -9.68 9.79
C ILE A 99 3.51 -10.11 8.77
N SER A 100 4.37 -11.04 9.17
CA SER A 100 5.21 -11.76 8.23
C SER A 100 4.34 -12.86 7.68
N PHE A 101 4.01 -12.78 6.41
CA PHE A 101 3.28 -13.83 5.72
C PHE A 101 4.20 -15.03 5.50
N THR A 102 3.66 -16.22 5.69
CA THR A 102 4.36 -17.46 5.33
C THR A 102 4.46 -17.60 3.82
N GLU A 103 5.32 -18.50 3.35
CA GLU A 103 5.43 -18.76 1.90
C GLU A 103 4.10 -19.29 1.34
N GLU A 104 3.38 -20.13 2.10
CA GLU A 104 2.07 -20.66 1.74
C GLU A 104 1.02 -19.54 1.62
N GLU A 105 1.05 -18.53 2.49
CA GLU A 105 0.15 -17.38 2.41
C GLU A 105 0.44 -16.51 1.17
N TRP A 106 1.71 -16.37 0.79
CA TRP A 106 2.09 -15.68 -0.44
C TRP A 106 1.64 -16.45 -1.68
N ASP A 107 1.85 -17.77 -1.71
CA ASP A 107 1.40 -18.63 -2.81
C ASP A 107 -0.12 -18.62 -2.93
N TYR A 108 -0.83 -18.64 -1.80
CA TYR A 108 -2.27 -18.56 -1.77
C TYR A 108 -2.81 -17.25 -2.37
N ARG A 109 -2.22 -16.11 -2.00
CA ARG A 109 -2.59 -14.79 -2.55
C ARG A 109 -2.34 -14.72 -4.05
N ASP A 110 -1.21 -15.23 -4.50
CA ASP A 110 -0.89 -15.30 -5.92
C ASP A 110 -1.96 -16.10 -6.69
N HIS A 111 -2.39 -17.24 -6.14
CA HIS A 111 -3.47 -18.05 -6.73
C HIS A 111 -4.81 -17.29 -6.81
N VAL A 112 -5.20 -16.62 -5.71
CA VAL A 112 -6.43 -15.80 -5.71
C VAL A 112 -6.36 -14.71 -6.78
N TYR A 113 -5.23 -14.02 -6.90
CA TYR A 113 -5.06 -12.95 -7.87
C TYR A 113 -5.03 -13.44 -9.31
N LYS A 114 -4.35 -14.56 -9.57
CA LYS A 114 -4.36 -15.20 -10.91
C LYS A 114 -5.75 -15.67 -11.30
N GLU A 115 -6.51 -16.22 -10.35
CA GLU A 115 -7.90 -16.58 -10.61
C GLU A 115 -8.76 -15.35 -10.89
N MET A 116 -8.58 -14.25 -10.15
CA MET A 116 -9.27 -12.99 -10.42
C MET A 116 -9.05 -12.51 -11.85
N PHE A 117 -7.88 -12.72 -12.44
CA PHE A 117 -7.59 -12.32 -13.81
C PHE A 117 -8.53 -12.95 -14.84
N THR A 118 -8.99 -14.18 -14.59
CA THR A 118 -9.92 -14.87 -15.50
C THR A 118 -11.26 -14.16 -15.66
N PHE A 119 -11.57 -13.23 -14.76
CA PHE A 119 -12.82 -12.44 -14.76
C PHE A 119 -12.64 -11.01 -15.24
N LEU A 120 -11.41 -10.59 -15.57
CA LEU A 120 -11.06 -9.24 -15.99
C LEU A 120 -10.57 -9.26 -17.44
N LYS A 121 -10.64 -8.10 -18.09
CA LYS A 121 -10.11 -7.88 -19.45
C LYS A 121 -9.40 -6.53 -19.50
N LEU A 122 -8.44 -6.38 -20.39
CA LEU A 122 -7.85 -5.09 -20.68
C LEU A 122 -8.73 -4.33 -21.69
N LYS A 123 -9.34 -3.22 -21.27
CA LYS A 123 -10.15 -2.34 -22.11
C LYS A 123 -9.28 -1.67 -23.20
N GLU A 124 -9.88 -1.38 -24.35
CA GLU A 124 -9.17 -0.78 -25.47
C GLU A 124 -8.51 0.57 -25.15
N THR A 125 -9.15 1.36 -24.28
CA THR A 125 -8.58 2.63 -23.80
C THR A 125 -7.25 2.44 -23.07
N HIS A 126 -7.17 1.39 -22.23
CA HIS A 126 -5.96 1.06 -21.49
C HIS A 126 -4.91 0.39 -22.37
N ARG A 127 -5.33 -0.42 -23.35
CA ARG A 127 -4.45 -0.97 -24.39
C ARG A 127 -3.75 0.15 -25.15
N ARG A 128 -4.49 1.17 -25.60
CA ARG A 128 -3.92 2.36 -26.24
C ARG A 128 -2.97 3.12 -25.33
N ASN A 129 -3.29 3.24 -24.04
CA ASN A 129 -2.39 3.88 -23.07
C ASN A 129 -1.04 3.16 -22.97
N LEU A 130 -1.03 1.83 -23.03
CA LEU A 130 0.20 1.04 -23.04
C LEU A 130 0.97 1.19 -24.35
N LEU A 131 0.29 1.18 -25.50
CA LEU A 131 0.90 1.43 -26.82
C LEU A 131 1.57 2.81 -26.89
N LEU A 132 0.92 3.85 -26.36
CA LEU A 132 1.47 5.21 -26.29
C LEU A 132 2.74 5.32 -25.41
N ARG A 133 3.07 4.28 -24.63
CA ARG A 133 4.32 4.18 -23.87
C ARG A 133 5.47 3.54 -24.67
N GLY A 134 5.24 3.28 -25.94
CA GLY A 134 6.23 2.69 -26.83
C GLY A 134 6.20 1.17 -26.90
N LEU A 135 5.22 0.51 -26.28
CA LEU A 135 5.06 -0.94 -26.37
C LEU A 135 4.47 -1.34 -27.72
N THR A 136 4.89 -2.47 -28.24
CA THR A 136 4.29 -3.14 -29.40
C THR A 136 2.99 -3.85 -29.02
N LEU A 137 2.17 -4.21 -30.00
CA LEU A 137 0.95 -5.00 -29.76
C LEU A 137 1.25 -6.33 -29.08
N ASN A 138 2.38 -6.96 -29.39
CA ASN A 138 2.78 -8.22 -28.78
C ASN A 138 3.16 -8.03 -27.29
N GLU A 139 3.90 -6.99 -26.97
CA GLU A 139 4.26 -6.65 -25.60
C GLU A 139 3.02 -6.28 -24.76
N VAL A 140 2.05 -5.57 -25.35
CA VAL A 140 0.78 -5.28 -24.67
C VAL A 140 -0.01 -6.57 -24.39
N ARG A 141 -0.02 -7.55 -25.30
CA ARG A 141 -0.62 -8.88 -25.04
C ARG A 141 0.10 -9.60 -23.90
N GLN A 142 1.43 -9.58 -23.88
CA GLN A 142 2.21 -10.15 -22.77
C GLN A 142 1.88 -9.45 -21.45
N MET A 143 1.74 -8.13 -21.42
CA MET A 143 1.32 -7.40 -20.21
C MET A 143 -0.09 -7.83 -19.76
N GLU A 144 -1.03 -8.00 -20.70
CA GLU A 144 -2.38 -8.49 -20.39
C GLU A 144 -2.33 -9.87 -19.74
N GLU A 145 -1.57 -10.81 -20.30
CA GLU A 145 -1.34 -12.15 -19.74
C GLU A 145 -0.67 -12.09 -18.35
N ARG A 146 0.17 -11.10 -18.13
CA ARG A 146 0.83 -10.84 -16.86
C ARG A 146 -0.06 -10.11 -15.83
N GLY A 147 -1.32 -9.78 -16.19
CA GLY A 147 -2.32 -9.24 -15.28
C GLY A 147 -2.44 -7.71 -15.27
N PHE A 148 -1.96 -7.03 -16.31
CA PHE A 148 -2.30 -5.63 -16.57
C PHE A 148 -3.71 -5.56 -17.15
N LEU A 149 -4.70 -5.60 -16.28
CA LEU A 149 -6.10 -5.73 -16.63
C LEU A 149 -6.90 -4.54 -16.10
N SER A 150 -7.96 -4.17 -16.81
CA SER A 150 -8.82 -3.07 -16.37
C SER A 150 -9.58 -3.43 -15.11
N THR A 151 -9.70 -2.46 -14.19
CA THR A 151 -10.61 -2.61 -13.06
C THR A 151 -12.06 -2.63 -13.54
N ASP A 152 -12.88 -3.41 -12.90
CA ASP A 152 -14.30 -3.56 -13.19
C ASP A 152 -15.11 -3.37 -11.92
N GLU A 153 -15.40 -2.12 -11.62
CA GLU A 153 -16.08 -1.76 -10.38
C GLU A 153 -17.53 -2.25 -10.35
N GLU A 154 -18.23 -2.18 -11.48
CA GLU A 154 -19.63 -2.60 -11.58
C GLU A 154 -19.79 -4.08 -11.23
N ASN A 155 -18.75 -4.88 -11.49
CA ASN A 155 -18.72 -6.30 -11.22
C ASN A 155 -17.89 -6.68 -9.97
N SER A 156 -17.48 -5.73 -9.13
CA SER A 156 -16.59 -5.95 -7.98
C SER A 156 -17.13 -7.02 -7.01
N VAL A 157 -18.43 -7.00 -6.70
CA VAL A 157 -19.12 -8.02 -5.88
C VAL A 157 -19.22 -9.34 -6.62
N ALA A 158 -19.56 -9.31 -7.92
CA ALA A 158 -19.69 -10.53 -8.72
C ALA A 158 -18.34 -11.26 -8.86
N ILE A 159 -17.24 -10.52 -8.99
CA ILE A 159 -15.88 -11.08 -9.03
C ILE A 159 -15.55 -11.79 -7.71
N ALA A 160 -15.77 -11.14 -6.58
CA ALA A 160 -15.56 -11.74 -5.27
C ALA A 160 -16.42 -13.00 -5.08
N ARG A 161 -17.69 -12.95 -5.47
CA ARG A 161 -18.62 -14.09 -5.41
C ARG A 161 -18.18 -15.27 -6.30
N LYS A 162 -17.61 -15.00 -7.48
CA LYS A 162 -17.05 -16.04 -8.36
C LYS A 162 -15.84 -16.72 -7.72
N LEU A 163 -14.95 -15.96 -7.08
CA LEU A 163 -13.80 -16.52 -6.36
C LEU A 163 -14.25 -17.41 -5.20
N LEU A 164 -15.23 -16.97 -4.40
CA LEU A 164 -15.80 -17.77 -3.31
C LEU A 164 -16.44 -19.07 -3.82
N LYS A 165 -17.18 -19.01 -4.94
CA LYS A 165 -17.75 -20.22 -5.57
C LYS A 165 -16.71 -21.23 -6.03
N LYS A 166 -15.51 -20.77 -6.37
CA LYS A 166 -14.37 -21.64 -6.70
C LYS A 166 -13.59 -22.13 -5.47
N GLY A 167 -14.09 -21.84 -4.26
CA GLY A 167 -13.49 -22.32 -3.01
C GLY A 167 -12.38 -21.42 -2.45
N PHE A 168 -12.13 -20.25 -3.02
CA PHE A 168 -11.14 -19.33 -2.47
C PHE A 168 -11.68 -18.61 -1.23
N ARG A 169 -10.81 -18.43 -0.24
CA ARG A 169 -11.06 -17.55 0.90
C ARG A 169 -10.51 -16.16 0.57
N LEU A 170 -11.26 -15.12 0.90
CA LEU A 170 -10.85 -13.73 0.62
C LEU A 170 -10.36 -13.00 1.87
N ASP A 171 -10.59 -13.58 3.06
CA ASP A 171 -10.05 -13.07 4.32
C ASP A 171 -8.50 -13.10 4.30
N GLY A 172 -7.88 -12.00 4.64
CA GLY A 172 -6.42 -11.86 4.60
C GLY A 172 -5.82 -11.59 3.21
N VAL A 173 -6.64 -11.50 2.16
CA VAL A 173 -6.18 -11.14 0.81
C VAL A 173 -6.40 -9.64 0.57
N PRO A 174 -5.32 -8.84 0.39
CA PRO A 174 -5.46 -7.41 0.15
C PRO A 174 -6.36 -7.11 -1.05
N GLY A 175 -7.19 -6.07 -0.91
CA GLY A 175 -8.11 -5.65 -1.96
C GLY A 175 -9.48 -6.33 -1.91
N PHE A 176 -9.72 -7.26 -0.99
CA PHE A 176 -11.04 -7.83 -0.75
C PHE A 176 -11.54 -7.49 0.65
N PHE A 177 -12.83 -7.26 0.79
CA PHE A 177 -13.46 -6.85 2.04
C PHE A 177 -14.95 -7.20 2.03
N ILE A 178 -15.58 -7.13 3.19
CA ILE A 178 -17.06 -7.25 3.31
C ILE A 178 -17.65 -5.84 3.24
N ASN A 179 -18.54 -5.59 2.29
CA ASN A 179 -19.22 -4.32 2.11
C ASN A 179 -20.37 -4.13 3.12
N ARG A 180 -21.08 -3.01 3.03
CA ARG A 180 -22.16 -2.67 3.97
C ARG A 180 -23.37 -3.61 3.89
N ASP A 181 -23.54 -4.31 2.79
CA ASP A 181 -24.63 -5.26 2.55
C ASP A 181 -24.26 -6.67 3.03
N GLY A 182 -23.03 -6.85 3.53
CA GLY A 182 -22.51 -8.13 4.02
C GLY A 182 -21.90 -9.01 2.92
N ASP A 183 -21.79 -8.50 1.70
CA ASP A 183 -21.18 -9.20 0.57
C ASP A 183 -19.67 -8.95 0.50
N TRP A 184 -18.91 -9.97 0.09
CA TRP A 184 -17.53 -9.80 -0.32
C TRP A 184 -17.43 -8.96 -1.59
N GLU A 185 -16.51 -8.01 -1.61
CA GLU A 185 -16.30 -7.07 -2.71
C GLU A 185 -14.81 -6.85 -2.99
N ALA A 186 -14.45 -6.66 -4.26
CA ALA A 186 -13.13 -6.22 -4.67
C ALA A 186 -13.03 -4.69 -4.56
N ALA A 187 -11.97 -4.19 -3.94
CA ALA A 187 -11.76 -2.76 -3.67
C ALA A 187 -11.34 -1.97 -4.93
N PHE A 188 -12.11 -2.09 -5.99
CA PHE A 188 -11.97 -1.23 -7.16
C PHE A 188 -12.55 0.14 -6.85
N TYR A 189 -11.84 1.19 -7.24
CA TYR A 189 -12.21 2.53 -6.84
C TYR A 189 -13.41 3.06 -7.64
N ARG A 190 -14.53 3.31 -6.96
CA ARG A 190 -15.85 3.63 -7.56
C ARG A 190 -15.92 4.89 -8.43
N LYS A 191 -14.99 5.80 -8.30
CA LYS A 191 -15.04 7.08 -9.03
C LYS A 191 -14.00 7.19 -10.14
N ASN A 192 -13.09 6.23 -10.23
CA ASN A 192 -11.98 6.28 -11.14
C ASN A 192 -11.65 4.86 -11.59
N ASN A 193 -12.07 4.53 -12.80
CA ASN A 193 -11.58 3.34 -13.45
C ASN A 193 -10.07 3.45 -13.65
N GLY A 194 -9.46 2.34 -13.96
CA GLY A 194 -8.05 2.26 -14.21
C GLY A 194 -7.66 0.83 -14.58
N TYR A 195 -6.39 0.54 -14.54
CA TYR A 195 -5.91 -0.81 -14.74
C TYR A 195 -4.91 -1.22 -13.67
N LEU A 196 -4.90 -2.50 -13.38
CA LEU A 196 -4.02 -3.14 -12.42
C LEU A 196 -2.59 -3.13 -12.96
N CYS A 197 -1.65 -2.81 -12.08
CA CYS A 197 -0.22 -2.96 -12.30
C CYS A 197 0.29 -3.96 -11.25
N PRO A 198 0.48 -5.24 -11.60
CA PRO A 198 0.89 -6.27 -10.67
C PRO A 198 2.28 -5.99 -10.07
N VAL A 199 2.39 -6.16 -8.78
CA VAL A 199 3.67 -6.13 -8.07
C VAL A 199 4.09 -7.57 -7.85
N ARG A 200 5.28 -7.94 -8.34
CA ARG A 200 5.79 -9.30 -8.26
C ARG A 200 6.98 -9.39 -7.33
N ASP A 201 7.15 -10.54 -6.71
CA ASP A 201 8.37 -10.85 -5.96
C ASP A 201 9.43 -11.55 -6.85
N GLY A 202 10.58 -11.88 -6.26
CA GLY A 202 11.65 -12.58 -6.98
C GLY A 202 11.32 -14.01 -7.45
N LYS A 203 10.16 -14.56 -7.04
CA LYS A 203 9.59 -15.83 -7.49
C LYS A 203 8.48 -15.66 -8.52
N GLU A 204 8.30 -14.47 -9.07
CA GLU A 204 7.23 -14.09 -10.01
C GLU A 204 5.80 -14.19 -9.44
N ARG A 205 5.63 -14.32 -8.10
CA ARG A 205 4.33 -14.31 -7.45
C ARG A 205 3.80 -12.88 -7.38
N ILE A 206 2.50 -12.73 -7.54
CA ILE A 206 1.81 -11.46 -7.38
C ILE A 206 1.61 -11.19 -5.89
N ILE A 207 2.28 -10.17 -5.38
CA ILE A 207 2.25 -9.79 -3.96
C ILE A 207 1.37 -8.58 -3.68
N GLY A 208 0.81 -7.97 -4.72
CA GLY A 208 -0.11 -6.85 -4.65
C GLY A 208 -0.28 -6.16 -5.99
N PHE A 209 -1.05 -5.08 -6.00
CA PHE A 209 -1.26 -4.26 -7.20
C PHE A 209 -1.25 -2.78 -6.86
N GLN A 210 -0.71 -1.98 -7.77
CA GLN A 210 -1.12 -0.60 -7.95
C GLN A 210 -2.23 -0.53 -9.00
N ILE A 211 -3.19 0.34 -8.83
CA ILE A 211 -4.19 0.70 -9.84
C ILE A 211 -3.74 2.02 -10.45
N ARG A 212 -3.40 2.00 -11.74
CA ARG A 212 -3.19 3.23 -12.48
C ARG A 212 -4.55 3.80 -12.84
N LEU A 213 -4.86 4.97 -12.30
CA LEU A 213 -6.15 5.64 -12.51
C LEU A 213 -6.21 6.28 -13.89
N ASP A 214 -7.40 6.28 -14.49
CA ASP A 214 -7.69 7.02 -15.74
C ASP A 214 -7.63 8.51 -15.50
N VAL A 215 -8.22 8.95 -14.40
CA VAL A 215 -8.17 10.33 -13.94
C VAL A 215 -7.42 10.40 -12.61
N PRO A 216 -6.32 11.17 -12.52
CA PRO A 216 -5.61 11.33 -11.26
C PRO A 216 -6.52 11.87 -10.15
N LEU A 217 -6.44 11.26 -8.98
CA LEU A 217 -7.15 11.74 -7.79
C LEU A 217 -6.28 12.77 -7.07
N LYS A 218 -6.60 14.05 -7.21
CA LYS A 218 -5.69 15.16 -6.87
C LYS A 218 -4.41 14.99 -7.70
N GLU A 219 -3.24 14.81 -7.06
CA GLU A 219 -1.97 14.57 -7.74
C GLU A 219 -1.60 13.09 -7.88
N ARG A 220 -2.44 12.18 -7.35
CA ARG A 220 -2.15 10.74 -7.31
C ARG A 220 -2.59 10.06 -8.59
N LYS A 221 -1.64 9.57 -9.35
CA LYS A 221 -1.87 8.77 -10.57
C LYS A 221 -2.08 7.28 -10.26
N TYR A 222 -1.66 6.83 -9.09
CA TYR A 222 -1.73 5.44 -8.66
C TYR A 222 -2.35 5.32 -7.27
N LEU A 223 -3.19 4.31 -7.09
CA LEU A 223 -3.70 3.85 -5.81
C LEU A 223 -3.31 2.39 -5.60
N TRP A 224 -3.25 1.97 -4.34
CA TRP A 224 -3.08 0.55 -4.03
C TRP A 224 -4.42 -0.19 -4.08
N PHE A 225 -4.40 -1.41 -4.65
CA PHE A 225 -5.48 -2.36 -4.46
C PHE A 225 -5.36 -2.91 -3.04
N THR A 226 -6.06 -2.28 -2.12
CA THR A 226 -5.99 -2.52 -0.69
C THR A 226 -7.36 -2.37 -0.06
N SER A 227 -7.64 -3.14 0.95
CA SER A 227 -8.88 -3.09 1.73
C SER A 227 -8.62 -2.74 3.20
N SER A 228 -7.48 -2.15 3.51
CA SER A 228 -7.13 -1.71 4.86
C SER A 228 -8.21 -0.77 5.42
N GLY A 229 -8.63 -1.02 6.65
CA GLY A 229 -9.67 -0.24 7.31
C GLY A 229 -11.11 -0.62 6.93
N LEU A 230 -11.31 -1.60 6.07
CA LEU A 230 -12.61 -2.16 5.73
C LEU A 230 -12.85 -3.48 6.48
N GLU A 231 -14.11 -3.88 6.60
CA GLU A 231 -14.48 -5.12 7.30
C GLU A 231 -13.82 -6.33 6.62
N LYS A 232 -13.12 -7.16 7.41
CA LYS A 232 -12.29 -8.28 6.92
C LYS A 232 -11.19 -7.87 5.93
N GLY A 233 -10.96 -6.57 5.79
CA GLY A 233 -9.98 -6.04 4.84
C GLY A 233 -8.54 -6.16 5.33
N THR A 234 -7.60 -6.18 4.39
CA THR A 234 -6.18 -6.36 4.66
C THR A 234 -5.36 -5.33 3.88
N SER A 235 -4.28 -4.84 4.49
CA SER A 235 -3.36 -3.92 3.85
C SER A 235 -2.50 -4.62 2.80
N SER A 236 -2.26 -3.95 1.66
CA SER A 236 -1.29 -4.41 0.66
C SER A 236 0.16 -4.30 1.14
N GLY A 237 0.44 -3.49 2.16
CA GLY A 237 1.80 -3.24 2.66
C GLY A 237 2.69 -2.43 1.72
N SER A 238 2.20 -1.99 0.58
CA SER A 238 2.92 -1.20 -0.44
C SER A 238 4.31 -1.77 -0.82
N PRO A 239 4.41 -3.05 -1.22
CA PRO A 239 5.70 -3.67 -1.50
C PRO A 239 6.39 -3.08 -2.72
N ALA A 240 7.72 -3.14 -2.77
CA ALA A 240 8.48 -2.98 -4.01
C ALA A 240 8.40 -4.27 -4.83
N GLY A 241 8.34 -4.12 -6.15
CA GLY A 241 8.29 -5.26 -7.09
C GLY A 241 9.65 -5.61 -7.64
N MET A 242 9.87 -6.90 -7.94
CA MET A 242 11.03 -7.41 -8.66
C MET A 242 10.58 -7.95 -10.03
N PHE A 243 11.26 -7.54 -11.09
CA PHE A 243 10.99 -7.94 -12.47
C PHE A 243 12.25 -8.51 -13.09
N GLY A 244 12.16 -9.73 -13.57
CA GLY A 244 13.31 -10.48 -14.06
C GLY A 244 14.20 -11.06 -12.94
N LYS A 245 15.22 -11.81 -13.35
CA LYS A 245 16.19 -12.45 -12.43
C LYS A 245 17.52 -11.74 -12.50
N ILE A 246 18.24 -11.65 -11.39
CA ILE A 246 19.57 -11.05 -11.34
C ILE A 246 20.48 -11.76 -12.36
N LYS A 247 21.17 -10.97 -13.16
CA LYS A 247 22.23 -11.41 -14.06
C LYS A 247 23.53 -10.74 -13.64
N ASP A 248 24.61 -11.49 -13.52
CA ASP A 248 25.94 -11.00 -13.14
C ASP A 248 26.00 -10.20 -11.83
N GLY A 249 25.03 -10.49 -10.93
CA GLY A 249 24.92 -9.77 -9.67
C GLY A 249 24.46 -8.31 -9.81
N THR A 250 23.78 -7.98 -10.89
CA THR A 250 23.34 -6.59 -11.17
C THR A 250 21.81 -6.49 -11.11
N VAL A 251 21.32 -5.36 -10.57
CA VAL A 251 19.89 -4.98 -10.59
C VAL A 251 19.77 -3.47 -10.82
N TYR A 252 18.70 -3.07 -11.46
CA TYR A 252 18.32 -1.68 -11.70
C TYR A 252 17.12 -1.31 -10.82
N VAL A 253 17.11 -0.11 -10.25
CA VAL A 253 16.03 0.39 -9.39
C VAL A 253 15.39 1.61 -10.06
N THR A 254 14.07 1.57 -10.25
CA THR A 254 13.33 2.69 -10.85
C THR A 254 12.08 3.04 -10.05
N GLU A 255 11.60 4.27 -10.20
CA GLU A 255 10.34 4.70 -9.60
C GLU A 255 9.15 4.16 -10.42
N GLY A 256 8.25 3.46 -9.73
CA GLY A 256 6.99 2.98 -10.28
C GLY A 256 7.05 1.54 -10.81
N ILE A 257 6.01 0.79 -10.46
CA ILE A 257 5.86 -0.62 -10.83
C ILE A 257 5.75 -0.78 -12.35
N LEU A 258 4.89 0.03 -12.98
CA LEU A 258 4.68 -0.01 -14.42
C LEU A 258 5.96 0.30 -15.22
N LYS A 259 6.77 1.26 -14.77
CA LYS A 259 8.04 1.59 -15.44
C LYS A 259 9.03 0.42 -15.33
N ALA A 260 9.11 -0.22 -14.17
CA ALA A 260 9.99 -1.36 -13.96
C ALA A 260 9.62 -2.55 -14.85
N GLU A 261 8.32 -2.86 -14.98
CA GLU A 261 7.82 -3.91 -15.88
C GLU A 261 8.19 -3.61 -17.34
N ILE A 262 7.90 -2.40 -17.82
CA ILE A 262 8.22 -1.98 -19.18
C ILE A 262 9.74 -2.02 -19.43
N ALA A 263 10.53 -1.48 -18.52
CA ALA A 263 11.98 -1.47 -18.64
C ALA A 263 12.57 -2.89 -18.71
N TRP A 264 12.05 -3.80 -17.89
CA TRP A 264 12.42 -5.21 -17.94
C TRP A 264 12.05 -5.85 -19.27
N MET A 265 10.84 -5.63 -19.75
CA MET A 265 10.38 -6.19 -21.03
C MET A 265 11.24 -5.69 -22.21
N CYS A 266 11.56 -4.40 -22.24
CA CYS A 266 12.34 -3.79 -23.32
C CYS A 266 13.82 -4.18 -23.29
N THR A 267 14.42 -4.38 -22.10
CA THR A 267 15.88 -4.55 -21.96
C THR A 267 16.29 -5.95 -21.57
N GLY A 268 15.38 -6.76 -21.03
CA GLY A 268 15.68 -8.05 -20.42
C GLY A 268 16.55 -7.97 -19.15
N ASN A 269 16.86 -6.78 -18.67
CA ASN A 269 17.59 -6.56 -17.43
C ASN A 269 16.67 -6.64 -16.20
N PRO A 270 17.17 -7.08 -15.02
CA PRO A 270 16.34 -7.15 -13.83
C PRO A 270 16.11 -5.75 -13.23
N TYR A 271 14.85 -5.44 -12.93
CA TYR A 271 14.44 -4.18 -12.33
C TYR A 271 13.72 -4.37 -11.00
N ILE A 272 13.99 -3.47 -10.05
CA ILE A 272 13.14 -3.27 -8.88
C ILE A 272 12.30 -2.02 -9.12
N GLY A 273 10.97 -2.18 -9.09
CA GLY A 273 10.02 -1.08 -9.12
C GLY A 273 9.66 -0.65 -7.72
N VAL A 274 9.95 0.60 -7.35
CA VAL A 274 9.51 1.16 -6.07
C VAL A 274 8.26 2.02 -6.29
N PRO A 275 7.20 1.85 -5.49
CA PRO A 275 5.93 2.57 -5.69
C PRO A 275 6.00 4.07 -5.34
N GLY A 276 7.18 4.58 -5.11
CA GLY A 276 7.52 5.98 -4.85
C GLY A 276 8.92 6.07 -4.28
N VAL A 277 9.68 7.11 -4.64
CA VAL A 277 11.09 7.31 -4.26
C VAL A 277 11.36 7.19 -2.75
N SER A 278 10.35 7.38 -1.95
CA SER A 278 10.44 7.34 -0.49
C SER A 278 10.01 6.02 0.13
N ASN A 279 9.78 4.94 -0.65
CA ASN A 279 9.47 3.61 -0.12
C ASN A 279 10.76 2.80 0.19
N HIS A 280 11.55 3.29 1.12
CA HIS A 280 12.82 2.66 1.49
C HIS A 280 12.65 1.25 2.08
N LYS A 281 11.62 1.02 2.91
CA LYS A 281 11.39 -0.30 3.54
C LYS A 281 11.11 -1.40 2.52
N GLY A 282 10.30 -1.10 1.50
CA GLY A 282 10.02 -2.05 0.43
C GLY A 282 11.27 -2.39 -0.37
N LEU A 283 12.05 -1.39 -0.74
CA LEU A 283 13.30 -1.55 -1.46
C LEU A 283 14.33 -2.33 -0.63
N GLU A 284 14.55 -1.95 0.63
CA GLU A 284 15.49 -2.64 1.53
C GLU A 284 15.17 -4.14 1.66
N THR A 285 13.88 -4.47 1.77
CA THR A 285 13.45 -5.87 1.88
C THR A 285 13.83 -6.68 0.64
N VAL A 286 13.65 -6.12 -0.55
CA VAL A 286 14.03 -6.78 -1.81
C VAL A 286 15.55 -6.88 -1.92
N LEU A 287 16.29 -5.79 -1.69
CA LEU A 287 17.75 -5.78 -1.79
C LEU A 287 18.41 -6.77 -0.83
N ARG A 288 17.88 -6.93 0.38
CA ARG A 288 18.39 -7.90 1.35
C ARG A 288 18.27 -9.33 0.83
N LYS A 289 17.11 -9.70 0.29
CA LYS A 289 16.91 -11.02 -0.35
C LYS A 289 17.82 -11.24 -1.55
N LEU A 290 18.01 -10.20 -2.38
CA LEU A 290 18.89 -10.28 -3.55
C LEU A 290 20.37 -10.38 -3.14
N LYS A 291 20.77 -9.78 -2.02
CA LYS A 291 22.13 -9.93 -1.48
C LYS A 291 22.46 -11.38 -1.17
N GLU A 292 21.52 -12.12 -0.60
CA GLU A 292 21.66 -13.56 -0.35
C GLU A 292 21.76 -14.38 -1.65
N GLN A 293 21.25 -13.83 -2.77
CA GLN A 293 21.31 -14.43 -4.10
C GLN A 293 22.52 -13.95 -4.93
N GLY A 294 23.45 -13.22 -4.33
CA GLY A 294 24.69 -12.79 -4.98
C GLY A 294 24.62 -11.44 -5.66
N LEU A 295 23.73 -10.53 -5.23
CA LEU A 295 23.71 -9.14 -5.69
C LEU A 295 25.03 -8.43 -5.37
N LYS A 296 25.63 -7.80 -6.38
CA LYS A 296 26.92 -7.08 -6.31
C LYS A 296 26.78 -5.60 -6.65
N ARG A 297 25.87 -5.25 -7.58
CA ARG A 297 25.71 -3.89 -8.11
C ARG A 297 24.25 -3.50 -8.18
N VAL A 298 23.97 -2.27 -7.80
CA VAL A 298 22.65 -1.64 -7.90
C VAL A 298 22.82 -0.37 -8.71
N TYR A 299 22.07 -0.22 -9.79
CA TYR A 299 22.00 1.00 -10.57
C TYR A 299 20.70 1.72 -10.29
N GLU A 300 20.79 2.99 -9.93
CA GLU A 300 19.64 3.85 -9.74
C GLU A 300 19.22 4.46 -11.08
N CYS A 301 17.95 4.29 -11.42
CA CYS A 301 17.33 4.73 -12.67
C CYS A 301 16.03 5.51 -12.36
N TYR A 302 16.11 6.46 -11.43
CA TYR A 302 14.98 7.34 -11.11
C TYR A 302 14.84 8.45 -12.15
N ASP A 303 13.66 9.09 -12.17
CA ASP A 303 13.41 10.22 -13.04
C ASP A 303 14.34 11.39 -12.66
N MET A 304 15.05 11.91 -13.64
CA MET A 304 16.04 13.00 -13.46
C MET A 304 15.38 14.34 -13.19
N ASP A 305 14.09 14.49 -13.43
CA ASP A 305 13.31 15.70 -13.19
C ASP A 305 13.29 16.14 -11.71
N LYS A 306 13.53 15.19 -10.80
CA LYS A 306 13.63 15.45 -9.35
C LYS A 306 15.04 15.82 -8.88
N MET A 307 16.03 15.69 -9.73
CA MET A 307 17.41 16.08 -9.39
C MET A 307 17.72 17.55 -9.65
N MET A 308 16.92 18.21 -10.50
CA MET A 308 17.02 19.64 -10.79
C MET A 308 15.62 20.25 -10.82
N GLU A 309 15.18 20.85 -9.72
CA GLU A 309 14.08 21.80 -9.80
C GLU A 309 14.61 23.07 -10.45
N LEU A 310 14.37 23.21 -11.77
CA LEU A 310 14.71 24.42 -12.52
C LEU A 310 14.04 25.69 -11.98
N SER A 311 13.01 25.51 -11.14
CA SER A 311 12.28 26.57 -10.44
C SER A 311 12.69 26.76 -8.99
N CYS A 312 13.77 26.10 -8.53
CA CYS A 312 14.24 26.25 -7.16
C CYS A 312 14.61 27.72 -6.86
N LYS A 313 13.89 28.33 -5.93
CA LYS A 313 14.13 29.71 -5.46
C LYS A 313 15.26 29.81 -4.42
N HIS A 314 15.97 28.72 -4.19
CA HIS A 314 17.09 28.73 -3.26
C HIS A 314 18.28 29.51 -3.84
N ASP A 315 18.99 30.18 -2.97
CA ASP A 315 20.22 30.92 -3.35
C ASP A 315 21.34 29.95 -3.77
N GLU A 316 22.44 30.51 -4.22
CA GLU A 316 23.60 29.77 -4.70
C GLU A 316 24.25 28.83 -3.67
N LYS A 317 23.90 28.98 -2.37
CA LYS A 317 24.43 28.18 -1.26
C LYS A 317 23.54 27.02 -0.87
N SER A 318 22.37 26.83 -1.51
CA SER A 318 21.45 25.77 -1.16
C SER A 318 21.88 24.42 -1.72
N ALA A 319 21.59 23.35 -0.98
CA ALA A 319 21.86 21.96 -1.36
C ALA A 319 21.14 21.48 -2.64
N CYS A 320 20.26 22.32 -3.24
CA CYS A 320 19.59 22.03 -4.50
C CYS A 320 20.50 22.05 -5.73
N ARG A 321 21.75 22.50 -5.60
CA ARG A 321 22.72 22.60 -6.69
C ARG A 321 23.80 21.51 -6.67
N GLN A 322 23.70 20.59 -5.74
CA GLN A 322 24.52 19.37 -5.76
C GLN A 322 23.74 18.25 -6.44
#